data_1f59bde24188e1abe72e4628756eb876
#
_entry.id   1f59bde24188e1abe72e4628756eb876
#
_cell.length_a   1.000
_cell.length_b   1.000
_cell.length_c   1.000
_cell.angle_alpha   90.00
_cell.angle_beta   90.00
_cell.angle_gamma   90.00
#
_symmetry.space_group_name_H-M   'P 1'
#
loop_
_entity.id
_entity.type
_entity.pdbx_description
1 polymer ?
#
loop_
_entity_poly.entity_id
_entity_poly.type
_entity_poly.pdbx_seq_one_letter_code
_entity_poly.pdbx_strand_id
1 'polypeptide(L)'
;MINYQQLPVYKHKKDILDALEKNQVIVIESPTGSGKTTQLPIILMEAGYDLSGMIGITQPRRIATLSICEYIKSQLKLEGNLCAYTMRFADTSDETTRIKIMTDGILLQELKSDPLLSRYSVIMVDEAHERSLNIDFILGLLKQITEKRKDLKVIISSATINTQKFSTFFDGAKIISIDAKLFPIEIKYINPFKDNKSALRSE
;
A
#
# COMPACT_ATOMS: atom_id res chain seq x y z
N MET A 1 11.05 19.39 3.31
CA MET A 1 10.09 18.31 2.91
C MET A 1 10.63 17.64 1.67
N ILE A 2 10.66 16.32 1.64
CA ILE A 2 11.02 15.55 0.43
C ILE A 2 9.91 15.79 -0.58
N ASN A 3 10.26 16.26 -1.77
CA ASN A 3 9.29 16.39 -2.86
C ASN A 3 8.85 14.98 -3.27
N TYR A 4 7.62 14.60 -2.95
CA TYR A 4 7.06 13.27 -3.21
C TYR A 4 7.07 12.89 -4.70
N GLN A 5 7.03 13.88 -5.60
CA GLN A 5 7.12 13.69 -7.04
C GLN A 5 8.50 13.15 -7.52
N GLN A 6 9.52 13.23 -6.67
CA GLN A 6 10.84 12.68 -6.96
C GLN A 6 10.98 11.19 -6.61
N LEU A 7 10.02 10.63 -5.87
CA LEU A 7 10.05 9.23 -5.50
C LEU A 7 9.92 8.30 -6.71
N PRO A 8 10.59 7.14 -6.72
CA PRO A 8 10.61 6.24 -7.87
C PRO A 8 9.21 5.88 -8.36
N VAL A 9 8.30 5.52 -7.47
CA VAL A 9 6.92 5.14 -7.83
C VAL A 9 6.17 6.28 -8.52
N TYR A 10 6.34 7.53 -8.07
CA TYR A 10 5.64 8.66 -8.68
C TYR A 10 6.12 8.96 -10.11
N LYS A 11 7.40 8.71 -10.41
CA LYS A 11 7.93 8.84 -11.79
C LYS A 11 7.27 7.88 -12.79
N HIS A 12 6.77 6.75 -12.31
CA HIS A 12 6.01 5.76 -13.09
C HIS A 12 4.49 5.98 -13.08
N LYS A 13 4.04 7.18 -12.64
CA LYS A 13 2.60 7.52 -12.57
C LYS A 13 1.86 7.18 -13.85
N LYS A 14 2.41 7.57 -15.00
CA LYS A 14 1.78 7.33 -16.29
C LYS A 14 1.63 5.84 -16.59
N ASP A 15 2.68 5.06 -16.40
CA ASP A 15 2.67 3.61 -16.67
C ASP A 15 1.65 2.88 -15.77
N ILE A 16 1.54 3.32 -14.50
CA ILE A 16 0.59 2.78 -13.54
C ILE A 16 -0.85 3.08 -13.97
N LEU A 17 -1.14 4.32 -14.34
CA LEU A 17 -2.49 4.73 -14.75
C LEU A 17 -2.89 4.09 -16.07
N ASP A 18 -1.99 4.04 -17.07
CA ASP A 18 -2.22 3.37 -18.36
C ASP A 18 -2.49 1.86 -18.16
N ALA A 19 -1.81 1.25 -17.18
CA ALA A 19 -2.06 -0.15 -16.85
C ALA A 19 -3.40 -0.36 -16.15
N LEU A 20 -3.77 0.51 -15.20
CA LEU A 20 -5.07 0.45 -14.51
C LEU A 20 -6.25 0.70 -15.44
N GLU A 21 -6.09 1.57 -16.43
CA GLU A 21 -7.14 1.80 -17.43
C GLU A 21 -7.46 0.52 -18.19
N LYS A 22 -6.42 -0.20 -18.63
CA LYS A 22 -6.55 -1.41 -19.46
C LYS A 22 -6.81 -2.69 -18.68
N ASN A 23 -6.48 -2.72 -17.40
CA ASN A 23 -6.57 -3.91 -16.57
C ASN A 23 -7.39 -3.62 -15.30
N GLN A 24 -8.12 -4.61 -14.85
CA GLN A 24 -8.86 -4.56 -13.59
C GLN A 24 -7.95 -4.77 -12.40
N VAL A 25 -6.98 -5.68 -12.55
CA VAL A 25 -5.99 -6.02 -11.53
C VAL A 25 -4.59 -5.75 -12.05
N ILE A 26 -3.77 -5.07 -11.27
CA ILE A 26 -2.35 -4.89 -11.55
C ILE A 26 -1.50 -5.30 -10.34
N VAL A 27 -0.29 -5.72 -10.62
CA VAL A 27 0.72 -6.04 -9.59
C VAL A 27 1.86 -5.05 -9.71
N ILE A 28 2.20 -4.38 -8.62
CA ILE A 28 3.31 -3.41 -8.59
C ILE A 28 4.45 -4.01 -7.76
N GLU A 29 5.57 -4.21 -8.45
CA GLU A 29 6.82 -4.66 -7.86
C GLU A 29 7.78 -3.50 -7.72
N SER A 30 8.27 -3.27 -6.51
CA SER A 30 9.28 -2.25 -6.27
C SER A 30 9.95 -2.46 -4.91
N PRO A 31 11.24 -2.18 -4.76
CA PRO A 31 11.93 -2.32 -3.48
C PRO A 31 11.26 -1.52 -2.34
N THR A 32 11.54 -1.92 -1.12
CA THR A 32 11.15 -1.16 0.08
C THR A 32 11.76 0.25 0.01
N GLY A 33 10.99 1.26 0.44
CA GLY A 33 11.44 2.67 0.39
C GLY A 33 11.27 3.36 -0.97
N SER A 34 10.75 2.70 -1.99
CA SER A 34 10.45 3.30 -3.30
C SER A 34 9.26 4.27 -3.29
N GLY A 35 8.46 4.25 -2.22
CA GLY A 35 7.26 5.07 -2.04
C GLY A 35 5.94 4.43 -2.46
N LYS A 36 5.86 3.10 -2.69
CA LYS A 36 4.61 2.41 -3.07
C LYS A 36 3.43 2.81 -2.21
N THR A 37 3.53 2.54 -0.94
CA THR A 37 2.46 2.74 0.04
C THR A 37 1.94 4.17 0.11
N THR A 38 2.83 5.15 -0.06
CA THR A 38 2.50 6.56 0.09
C THR A 38 2.14 7.24 -1.23
N GLN A 39 2.74 6.80 -2.35
CA GLN A 39 2.55 7.49 -3.63
C GLN A 39 1.39 6.92 -4.44
N LEU A 40 1.12 5.62 -4.35
CA LEU A 40 0.00 5.03 -5.10
C LEU A 40 -1.35 5.67 -4.73
N PRO A 41 -1.69 5.87 -3.44
CA PRO A 41 -2.93 6.56 -3.09
C PRO A 41 -3.01 7.99 -3.62
N ILE A 42 -1.88 8.72 -3.61
CA ILE A 42 -1.79 10.08 -4.14
C ILE A 42 -2.02 10.08 -5.66
N ILE A 43 -1.35 9.19 -6.38
CA ILE A 43 -1.51 9.04 -7.84
C ILE A 43 -2.97 8.71 -8.20
N LEU A 44 -3.61 7.82 -7.45
CA LEU A 44 -4.99 7.42 -7.68
C LEU A 44 -5.98 8.56 -7.42
N MET A 45 -5.78 9.32 -6.34
CA MET A 45 -6.60 10.49 -6.03
C MET A 45 -6.43 11.59 -7.08
N GLU A 46 -5.19 11.90 -7.48
CA GLU A 46 -4.91 12.87 -8.55
C GLU A 46 -5.51 12.46 -9.91
N ALA A 47 -5.74 11.17 -10.13
CA ALA A 47 -6.39 10.64 -11.32
C ALA A 47 -7.92 10.51 -11.20
N GLY A 48 -8.50 10.92 -10.05
CA GLY A 48 -9.94 10.96 -9.84
C GLY A 48 -10.59 9.61 -9.50
N TYR A 49 -9.80 8.59 -9.11
CA TYR A 49 -10.37 7.30 -8.70
C TYR A 49 -11.23 7.40 -7.44
N ASP A 50 -11.02 8.42 -6.61
CA ASP A 50 -11.81 8.72 -5.41
C ASP A 50 -13.20 9.30 -5.70
N LEU A 51 -13.50 9.67 -6.95
CA LEU A 51 -14.78 10.27 -7.34
C LEU A 51 -15.87 9.22 -7.53
N SER A 52 -15.53 7.99 -7.87
CA SER A 52 -16.47 6.88 -8.07
C SER A 52 -16.61 5.96 -6.86
N GLY A 53 -15.85 6.19 -5.79
CA GLY A 53 -15.83 5.41 -4.57
C GLY A 53 -14.54 5.63 -3.80
N MET A 54 -14.43 5.10 -2.59
CA MET A 54 -13.22 5.24 -1.78
C MET A 54 -12.04 4.46 -2.36
N ILE A 55 -10.83 4.97 -2.13
CA ILE A 55 -9.58 4.25 -2.32
C ILE A 55 -9.22 3.57 -0.99
N GLY A 56 -9.36 2.24 -0.93
CA GLY A 56 -9.01 1.44 0.24
C GLY A 56 -7.59 0.88 0.15
N ILE A 57 -6.82 0.98 1.24
CA ILE A 57 -5.46 0.47 1.31
C ILE A 57 -5.33 -0.41 2.55
N THR A 58 -4.89 -1.66 2.37
CA THR A 58 -4.58 -2.51 3.52
C THR A 58 -3.12 -2.41 3.91
N GLN A 59 -2.88 -2.51 5.21
CA GLN A 59 -1.56 -2.53 5.82
C GLN A 59 -1.48 -3.61 6.89
N PRO A 60 -0.48 -4.48 6.90
CA PRO A 60 -0.36 -5.50 7.94
C PRO A 60 -0.03 -4.90 9.32
N ARG A 61 0.59 -3.72 9.35
CA ARG A 61 1.12 -3.10 10.57
C ARG A 61 0.29 -1.89 11.01
N ARG A 62 -0.22 -1.93 12.23
CA ARG A 62 -1.06 -0.86 12.82
C ARG A 62 -0.40 0.51 12.86
N ILE A 63 0.89 0.58 13.24
CA ILE A 63 1.64 1.84 13.32
C ILE A 63 1.81 2.45 11.93
N ALA A 64 2.06 1.62 10.90
CA ALA A 64 2.18 2.08 9.54
C ALA A 64 0.87 2.70 9.03
N THR A 65 -0.28 2.13 9.37
CA THR A 65 -1.61 2.64 9.01
C THR A 65 -1.78 4.12 9.39
N LEU A 66 -1.43 4.48 10.62
CA LEU A 66 -1.48 5.86 11.11
C LEU A 66 -0.47 6.76 10.37
N SER A 67 0.79 6.33 10.34
CA SER A 67 1.87 7.16 9.77
C SER A 67 1.67 7.45 8.29
N ILE A 68 1.14 6.49 7.52
CA ILE A 68 0.83 6.65 6.10
C ILE A 68 -0.31 7.66 5.91
N CYS A 69 -1.37 7.56 6.72
CA CYS A 69 -2.49 8.49 6.68
C CYS A 69 -2.02 9.93 6.90
N GLU A 70 -1.25 10.16 7.97
CA GLU A 70 -0.72 11.50 8.29
C GLU A 70 0.22 12.00 7.19
N TYR A 71 1.05 11.13 6.62
CA TYR A 71 1.91 11.51 5.49
C TYR A 71 1.09 11.95 4.29
N ILE A 72 0.08 11.18 3.86
CA ILE A 72 -0.77 11.52 2.70
C ILE A 72 -1.51 12.83 2.95
N LYS A 73 -2.10 13.03 4.14
CA LYS A 73 -2.73 14.30 4.53
C LYS A 73 -1.78 15.48 4.35
N SER A 74 -0.55 15.36 4.83
CA SER A 74 0.45 16.42 4.75
C SER A 74 0.87 16.74 3.31
N GLN A 75 1.01 15.72 2.46
CA GLN A 75 1.44 15.90 1.07
C GLN A 75 0.36 16.54 0.20
N LEU A 76 -0.88 16.09 0.35
CA LEU A 76 -2.03 16.60 -0.42
C LEU A 76 -2.72 17.79 0.25
N LYS A 77 -2.23 18.20 1.43
CA LYS A 77 -2.86 19.26 2.26
C LYS A 77 -4.35 19.00 2.49
N LEU A 78 -4.69 17.73 2.77
CA LEU A 78 -6.06 17.32 3.01
C LEU A 78 -6.52 17.78 4.39
N GLU A 79 -7.71 18.34 4.44
CA GLU A 79 -8.38 18.71 5.69
C GLU A 79 -9.36 17.63 6.14
N GLY A 80 -9.68 17.62 7.42
CA GLY A 80 -10.66 16.71 7.99
C GLY A 80 -10.30 15.23 7.81
N ASN A 81 -11.31 14.43 7.45
CA ASN A 81 -11.22 12.99 7.31
C ASN A 81 -11.19 12.52 5.84
N LEU A 82 -10.83 13.38 4.89
CA LEU A 82 -10.67 12.99 3.48
C LEU A 82 -9.68 11.82 3.31
N CYS A 83 -8.62 11.78 4.11
CA CYS A 83 -7.81 10.59 4.31
C CYS A 83 -7.99 10.13 5.75
N ALA A 84 -8.45 8.91 5.95
CA ALA A 84 -8.74 8.35 7.25
C ALA A 84 -8.03 7.00 7.45
N TYR A 85 -7.91 6.59 8.70
CA TYR A 85 -7.41 5.26 9.04
C TYR A 85 -8.41 4.50 9.91
N THR A 86 -8.42 3.17 9.72
CA THR A 86 -9.22 2.26 10.54
C THR A 86 -8.38 1.06 10.96
N MET A 87 -8.35 0.83 12.26
CA MET A 87 -7.69 -0.32 12.87
C MET A 87 -8.50 -0.77 14.09
N ARG A 88 -8.16 -1.91 14.67
CA ARG A 88 -8.87 -2.40 15.85
C ARG A 88 -8.88 -1.35 16.97
N PHE A 89 -10.08 -0.95 17.41
CA PHE A 89 -10.34 0.08 18.42
C PHE A 89 -10.05 1.54 18.02
N ALA A 90 -9.81 1.82 16.75
CA ALA A 90 -9.67 3.19 16.26
C ALA A 90 -10.18 3.30 14.83
N ASP A 91 -11.13 4.19 14.63
CA ASP A 91 -11.68 4.53 13.31
C ASP A 91 -11.85 6.04 13.23
N THR A 92 -11.25 6.66 12.21
CA THR A 92 -11.37 8.09 11.93
C THR A 92 -12.14 8.35 10.64
N SER A 93 -12.70 7.31 10.00
CA SER A 93 -13.43 7.44 8.75
C SER A 93 -14.86 7.97 8.98
N ASP A 94 -15.34 8.77 8.04
CA ASP A 94 -16.70 9.28 7.97
C ASP A 94 -17.18 9.34 6.50
N GLU A 95 -18.32 10.00 6.27
CA GLU A 95 -18.92 10.10 4.95
C GLU A 95 -18.06 10.93 3.95
N THR A 96 -17.15 11.76 4.44
CA THR A 96 -16.26 12.58 3.60
C THR A 96 -15.00 11.83 3.17
N THR A 97 -14.75 10.65 3.75
CA THR A 97 -13.54 9.87 3.51
C THR A 97 -13.42 9.44 2.05
N ARG A 98 -12.28 9.77 1.44
CA ARG A 98 -11.91 9.42 0.06
C ARG A 98 -10.80 8.38 0.00
N ILE A 99 -9.85 8.46 0.93
CA ILE A 99 -8.77 7.48 1.09
C ILE A 99 -8.92 6.85 2.47
N LYS A 100 -9.06 5.54 2.52
CA LYS A 100 -9.16 4.77 3.77
C LYS A 100 -8.02 3.80 3.90
N ILE A 101 -7.16 4.01 4.89
CA ILE A 101 -6.05 3.12 5.20
C ILE A 101 -6.46 2.24 6.37
N MET A 102 -6.37 0.94 6.20
CA MET A 102 -6.87 0.00 7.20
C MET A 102 -5.94 -1.19 7.40
N THR A 103 -6.05 -1.85 8.54
CA THR A 103 -5.37 -3.14 8.70
C THR A 103 -6.11 -4.24 7.92
N ASP A 104 -5.37 -5.30 7.51
CA ASP A 104 -5.95 -6.43 6.77
C ASP A 104 -7.19 -7.01 7.45
N GLY A 105 -7.16 -7.14 8.79
CA GLY A 105 -8.30 -7.64 9.56
C GLY A 105 -9.54 -6.75 9.49
N ILE A 106 -9.38 -5.45 9.30
CA ILE A 106 -10.51 -4.51 9.09
C ILE A 106 -11.16 -4.73 7.74
N LEU A 107 -10.38 -4.89 6.66
CA LEU A 107 -10.96 -5.19 5.34
C LEU A 107 -11.73 -6.52 5.37
N LEU A 108 -11.22 -7.55 6.05
CA LEU A 108 -11.96 -8.80 6.24
C LEU A 108 -13.26 -8.62 7.03
N GLN A 109 -13.28 -7.68 7.97
CA GLN A 109 -14.49 -7.35 8.72
C GLN A 109 -15.51 -6.59 7.85
N GLU A 110 -15.05 -5.66 7.01
CA GLU A 110 -15.92 -4.95 6.07
C GLU A 110 -16.53 -5.89 5.02
N LEU A 111 -15.76 -6.86 4.53
CA LEU A 111 -16.24 -7.89 3.61
C LEU A 111 -17.38 -8.76 4.16
N LYS A 112 -17.54 -8.84 5.49
CA LYS A 112 -18.67 -9.53 6.10
C LYS A 112 -19.97 -8.73 5.98
N SER A 113 -19.91 -7.42 6.06
CA SER A 113 -21.07 -6.51 5.98
C SER A 113 -21.35 -6.06 4.54
N ASP A 114 -20.32 -5.90 3.73
CA ASP A 114 -20.37 -5.53 2.32
C ASP A 114 -19.51 -6.49 1.48
N PRO A 115 -20.03 -7.67 1.10
CA PRO A 115 -19.26 -8.69 0.38
C PRO A 115 -18.76 -8.27 -0.99
N LEU A 116 -19.28 -7.19 -1.55
CA LEU A 116 -18.87 -6.65 -2.85
C LEU A 116 -18.00 -5.39 -2.75
N LEU A 117 -17.72 -4.91 -1.53
CA LEU A 117 -16.96 -3.69 -1.31
C LEU A 117 -17.54 -2.51 -2.11
N SER A 118 -18.88 -2.36 -2.08
CA SER A 118 -19.64 -1.43 -2.93
C SER A 118 -19.21 0.03 -2.77
N ARG A 119 -18.65 0.39 -1.62
CA ARG A 119 -18.18 1.74 -1.29
C ARG A 119 -16.80 2.07 -1.90
N TYR A 120 -16.10 1.08 -2.45
CA TYR A 120 -14.74 1.24 -2.96
C TYR A 120 -14.69 1.21 -4.49
N SER A 121 -13.88 2.10 -5.04
CA SER A 121 -13.49 2.12 -6.47
C SER A 121 -12.16 1.39 -6.69
N VAL A 122 -11.26 1.48 -5.70
CA VAL A 122 -9.95 0.81 -5.73
C VAL A 122 -9.69 0.15 -4.39
N ILE A 123 -9.17 -1.07 -4.41
CA ILE A 123 -8.56 -1.74 -3.25
C ILE A 123 -7.08 -1.99 -3.56
N MET A 124 -6.22 -1.48 -2.71
CA MET A 124 -4.79 -1.76 -2.72
C MET A 124 -4.44 -2.69 -1.56
N VAL A 125 -3.90 -3.86 -1.89
CA VAL A 125 -3.32 -4.79 -0.90
C VAL A 125 -1.83 -4.52 -0.85
N ASP A 126 -1.38 -3.86 0.21
CA ASP A 126 0.03 -3.52 0.38
C ASP A 126 0.80 -4.63 1.13
N GLU A 127 2.12 -4.66 0.91
CA GLU A 127 3.04 -5.67 1.48
C GLU A 127 2.58 -7.12 1.25
N ALA A 128 1.96 -7.40 0.10
CA ALA A 128 1.38 -8.71 -0.21
C ALA A 128 2.38 -9.88 -0.12
N HIS A 129 3.68 -9.58 -0.20
CA HIS A 129 4.75 -10.58 -0.04
C HIS A 129 4.89 -11.12 1.39
N GLU A 130 4.33 -10.45 2.41
CA GLU A 130 4.33 -10.97 3.79
C GLU A 130 3.48 -12.25 3.91
N ARG A 131 2.56 -12.51 2.98
CA ARG A 131 1.79 -13.76 2.87
C ARG A 131 1.15 -14.19 4.20
N SER A 132 0.66 -13.21 4.98
CA SER A 132 -0.14 -13.52 6.16
C SER A 132 -1.43 -14.24 5.77
N LEU A 133 -2.01 -15.00 6.70
CA LEU A 133 -3.30 -15.66 6.48
C LEU A 133 -4.38 -14.65 6.04
N ASN A 134 -4.41 -13.47 6.63
CA ASN A 134 -5.35 -12.42 6.25
C ASN A 134 -5.16 -11.95 4.81
N ILE A 135 -3.91 -11.70 4.39
CA ILE A 135 -3.59 -11.30 3.01
C ILE A 135 -4.06 -12.38 2.03
N ASP A 136 -3.76 -13.65 2.28
CA ASP A 136 -4.15 -14.73 1.38
C ASP A 136 -5.68 -14.87 1.28
N PHE A 137 -6.40 -14.69 2.40
CA PHE A 137 -7.87 -14.63 2.39
C PHE A 137 -8.41 -13.45 1.58
N ILE A 138 -7.85 -12.26 1.80
CA ILE A 138 -8.23 -11.03 1.05
C ILE A 138 -8.04 -11.25 -0.45
N LEU A 139 -6.88 -11.76 -0.87
CA LEU A 139 -6.61 -12.01 -2.29
C LEU A 139 -7.61 -13.00 -2.90
N GLY A 140 -7.96 -14.07 -2.16
CA GLY A 140 -8.98 -15.04 -2.59
C GLY A 140 -10.36 -14.41 -2.77
N LEU A 141 -10.78 -13.57 -1.81
CA LEU A 141 -12.07 -12.87 -1.88
C LEU A 141 -12.07 -11.81 -2.98
N LEU A 142 -10.98 -11.03 -3.12
CA LEU A 142 -10.87 -10.03 -4.19
C LEU A 142 -10.95 -10.67 -5.58
N LYS A 143 -10.36 -11.86 -5.78
CA LYS A 143 -10.51 -12.57 -7.05
C LYS A 143 -11.99 -12.84 -7.39
N GLN A 144 -12.78 -13.33 -6.43
CA GLN A 144 -14.20 -13.57 -6.61
C GLN A 144 -15.02 -12.28 -6.83
N ILE A 145 -14.62 -11.19 -6.14
CA ILE A 145 -15.27 -9.89 -6.28
C ILE A 145 -15.02 -9.30 -7.66
N THR A 146 -13.79 -9.39 -8.19
CA THR A 146 -13.44 -8.86 -9.52
C THR A 146 -14.15 -9.58 -10.66
N GLU A 147 -14.62 -10.80 -10.46
CA GLU A 147 -15.47 -11.49 -11.41
C GLU A 147 -16.88 -10.84 -11.52
N LYS A 148 -17.39 -10.33 -10.38
CA LYS A 148 -18.73 -9.75 -10.27
C LYS A 148 -18.75 -8.24 -10.46
N ARG A 149 -17.73 -7.53 -9.97
CA ARG A 149 -17.58 -6.07 -10.04
C ARG A 149 -16.48 -5.68 -11.02
N LYS A 150 -16.86 -5.41 -12.26
CA LYS A 150 -15.90 -5.05 -13.33
C LYS A 150 -15.34 -3.62 -13.18
N ASP A 151 -16.01 -2.78 -12.41
CA ASP A 151 -15.64 -1.40 -12.09
C ASP A 151 -14.56 -1.30 -10.99
N LEU A 152 -14.50 -2.29 -10.08
CA LEU A 152 -13.52 -2.30 -9.00
C LEU A 152 -12.11 -2.55 -9.55
N LYS A 153 -11.18 -1.65 -9.22
CA LYS A 153 -9.76 -1.83 -9.50
C LYS A 153 -9.04 -2.44 -8.31
N VAL A 154 -8.10 -3.34 -8.56
CA VAL A 154 -7.29 -3.98 -7.52
C VAL A 154 -5.82 -3.78 -7.81
N ILE A 155 -5.08 -3.31 -6.82
CA ILE A 155 -3.63 -3.14 -6.88
C ILE A 155 -2.99 -4.05 -5.84
N ILE A 156 -2.06 -4.90 -6.27
CA ILE A 156 -1.28 -5.75 -5.39
C ILE A 156 0.14 -5.18 -5.33
N SER A 157 0.55 -4.69 -4.17
CA SER A 157 1.87 -4.09 -3.95
C SER A 157 2.79 -5.09 -3.26
N SER A 158 3.96 -5.30 -3.82
CA SER A 158 4.95 -6.26 -3.33
C SER A 158 6.38 -5.72 -3.42
N ALA A 159 7.21 -6.06 -2.45
CA ALA A 159 8.64 -5.70 -2.45
C ALA A 159 9.55 -6.79 -3.04
N THR A 160 9.02 -7.94 -3.42
CA THR A 160 9.82 -9.11 -3.81
C THR A 160 9.46 -9.67 -5.17
N ILE A 161 10.39 -10.49 -5.71
CA ILE A 161 10.37 -11.17 -7.01
C ILE A 161 9.19 -12.16 -7.21
N ASN A 162 8.40 -12.44 -6.18
CA ASN A 162 7.28 -13.41 -6.26
C ASN A 162 6.00 -12.85 -6.92
N THR A 163 6.10 -11.72 -7.61
CA THR A 163 4.99 -11.04 -8.29
C THR A 163 4.33 -11.88 -9.37
N GLN A 164 5.10 -12.79 -10.00
CA GLN A 164 4.57 -13.73 -10.99
C GLN A 164 3.46 -14.63 -10.41
N LYS A 165 3.56 -15.03 -9.12
CA LYS A 165 2.51 -15.83 -8.47
C LYS A 165 1.21 -15.05 -8.33
N PHE A 166 1.28 -13.77 -8.01
CA PHE A 166 0.09 -12.91 -7.95
C PHE A 166 -0.50 -12.68 -9.34
N SER A 167 0.35 -12.42 -10.34
CA SER A 167 -0.10 -12.29 -11.72
C SER A 167 -0.85 -13.54 -12.19
N THR A 168 -0.26 -14.72 -12.01
CA THR A 168 -0.89 -16.00 -12.38
C THR A 168 -2.19 -16.23 -11.60
N PHE A 169 -2.22 -15.92 -10.31
CA PHE A 169 -3.42 -16.08 -9.49
C PHE A 169 -4.58 -15.20 -9.98
N PHE A 170 -4.30 -14.00 -10.50
CA PHE A 170 -5.28 -13.09 -11.10
C PHE A 170 -5.28 -13.17 -12.64
N ASP A 171 -5.17 -14.37 -13.19
CA ASP A 171 -5.38 -14.70 -14.60
C ASP A 171 -4.49 -13.88 -15.57
N GLY A 172 -3.24 -13.65 -15.16
CA GLY A 172 -2.27 -12.89 -15.96
C GLY A 172 -2.30 -11.39 -15.69
N ALA A 173 -2.64 -10.96 -14.48
CA ALA A 173 -2.62 -9.55 -14.09
C ALA A 173 -1.29 -8.87 -14.47
N LYS A 174 -1.37 -7.65 -15.03
CA LYS A 174 -0.21 -6.90 -15.51
C LYS A 174 0.75 -6.59 -14.35
N ILE A 175 2.01 -6.97 -14.50
CA ILE A 175 3.09 -6.62 -13.58
C ILE A 175 3.74 -5.32 -14.05
N ILE A 176 3.95 -4.39 -13.12
CA ILE A 176 4.72 -3.17 -13.28
C ILE A 176 5.90 -3.25 -12.32
N SER A 177 7.11 -3.43 -12.88
CA SER A 177 8.34 -3.43 -12.09
C SER A 177 8.94 -2.03 -12.08
N ILE A 178 9.15 -1.50 -10.89
CA ILE A 178 9.69 -0.16 -10.67
C ILE A 178 11.04 -0.30 -9.98
N ASP A 179 12.10 0.03 -10.72
CA ASP A 179 13.44 0.04 -10.17
C ASP A 179 13.64 1.27 -9.28
N ALA A 180 14.14 1.03 -8.07
CA ALA A 180 14.60 2.09 -7.18
C ALA A 180 16.08 1.88 -6.89
N LYS A 181 16.88 2.93 -7.07
CA LYS A 181 18.27 2.91 -6.61
C LYS A 181 18.28 2.78 -5.10
N LEU A 182 18.76 1.66 -4.61
CA LEU A 182 19.02 1.48 -3.18
C LEU A 182 20.22 2.32 -2.79
N PHE A 183 20.16 2.96 -1.64
CA PHE A 183 21.34 3.60 -1.07
C PHE A 183 22.35 2.51 -0.70
N PRO A 184 23.66 2.76 -0.91
CA PRO A 184 24.68 1.80 -0.52
C PRO A 184 24.61 1.55 0.98
N ILE A 185 24.58 0.28 1.36
CA ILE A 185 24.58 -0.13 2.77
C ILE A 185 26.00 -0.55 3.14
N GLU A 186 26.61 0.16 4.07
CA GLU A 186 27.87 -0.25 4.68
C GLU A 186 27.56 -1.09 5.92
N ILE A 187 27.97 -2.37 5.89
CA ILE A 187 27.79 -3.27 7.04
C ILE A 187 29.05 -3.19 7.91
N LYS A 188 28.93 -2.66 9.13
CA LYS A 188 30.00 -2.61 10.12
C LYS A 188 29.75 -3.68 11.19
N TYR A 189 30.63 -4.66 11.26
CA TYR A 189 30.62 -5.64 12.34
C TYR A 189 31.37 -5.09 13.55
N ILE A 190 30.65 -4.75 14.62
CA ILE A 190 31.22 -4.27 15.88
C ILE A 190 31.26 -5.47 16.84
N ASN A 191 32.47 -5.72 17.42
CA ASN A 191 32.59 -6.74 18.45
C ASN A 191 32.20 -6.13 19.81
N PRO A 192 31.04 -6.50 20.39
CA PRO A 192 30.51 -5.88 21.61
C PRO A 192 31.40 -6.09 22.83
N PHE A 193 32.37 -7.03 22.77
CA PHE A 193 33.29 -7.30 23.87
C PHE A 193 34.64 -6.55 23.77
N LYS A 194 34.95 -5.93 22.63
CA LYS A 194 36.19 -5.14 22.47
C LYS A 194 36.01 -3.67 22.79
N ASP A 195 34.82 -3.10 22.55
CA ASP A 195 34.58 -1.65 22.72
C ASP A 195 34.27 -1.23 24.16
N ASN A 196 33.94 -2.17 25.07
CA ASN A 196 33.72 -1.85 26.49
C ASN A 196 35.01 -1.64 27.32
N LYS A 197 36.19 -1.87 26.72
CA LYS A 197 37.46 -1.63 27.45
C LYS A 197 37.99 -0.19 27.39
N SER A 198 37.46 0.64 26.48
CA SER A 198 37.85 2.07 26.37
C SER A 198 36.99 2.99 27.23
N ALA A 199 35.78 2.56 27.62
CA ALA A 199 34.90 3.38 28.49
C ALA A 199 35.20 3.29 30.00
N LEU A 200 36.01 2.32 30.41
CA LEU A 200 36.38 2.12 31.83
C LEU A 200 37.77 2.69 32.21
N ARG A 201 38.38 3.51 31.38
CA ARG A 201 39.71 4.12 31.65
C ARG A 201 39.70 5.64 31.69
N SER A 202 38.58 6.27 31.97
CA SER A 202 38.47 7.71 32.25
C SER A 202 37.70 7.94 33.55
N GLU A 203 38.29 7.53 34.66
CA GLU A 203 38.14 8.08 36.01
C GLU A 203 39.53 8.30 36.61
#